data_8ef0c137dce49fb74a4853e831319f3b
#
_entry.id   8ef0c137dce49fb74a4853e831319f3b
#
_cell.length_a   1.000
_cell.length_b   1.000
_cell.length_c   1.000
_cell.angle_alpha   90.00
_cell.angle_beta   90.00
_cell.angle_gamma   90.00
#
_symmetry.space_group_name_H-M   'P 1'
#
loop_
_entity.id
_entity.type
_entity.pdbx_description
1 polymer ?
#
loop_
_entity_poly.entity_id
_entity_poly.type
_entity_poly.pdbx_seq_one_letter_code
_entity_poly.pdbx_strand_id
1 'polypeptide(L)'
;MTTYEKTRHKEFSLILPLAALGVLFFFGGANGLPVVIGINLLALVAILSSAFSVVRHADVLAHRLGEPYGSLILSLSVVILEVSLISALMATGDAAPALMRDTLYSIIMIVTGGLVGFSLLLGGRKFATQYVNLAGVKQYLIAIFPLAILVLVFPNALPGGNFTTTQALLIAAISAAMYGVFLLIQTRTHQSLFVYEHEDDSDDGDPHHGKPSAHSSAWHTAWLIVHLIAVISVTKMNATTLEQLLSEFNAPAQFTGFLVALLILSPEGLGALKAVLMNQVQRAMNLFFGSVLATISLTVPAVTIIATLTGQQLVFGLEPPQMVMMSAVLILCQISFSTGRTNVLNGAAHLALFAGYLLTIML
;
A
#
# COMPACT_ATOMS: atom_id res chain seq x y z
N MET A 1 28.98 -27.20 -5.45
CA MET A 1 27.54 -27.50 -5.27
C MET A 1 27.22 -27.24 -3.82
N THR A 2 26.86 -26.01 -3.47
CA THR A 2 26.40 -25.64 -2.13
C THR A 2 24.95 -26.06 -2.02
N THR A 3 24.66 -27.05 -1.19
CA THR A 3 23.29 -27.47 -0.81
C THR A 3 22.63 -26.32 -0.08
N TYR A 4 21.84 -25.51 -0.79
CA TYR A 4 21.00 -24.51 -0.16
C TYR A 4 19.97 -25.22 0.73
N GLU A 5 20.06 -24.96 2.03
CA GLU A 5 19.12 -25.46 3.00
C GLU A 5 17.74 -24.82 2.76
N LYS A 6 16.78 -25.64 2.30
CA LYS A 6 15.40 -25.19 2.02
C LYS A 6 14.72 -24.80 3.31
N THR A 7 14.21 -23.58 3.41
CA THR A 7 13.44 -23.14 4.58
C THR A 7 12.05 -23.78 4.59
N ARG A 8 11.69 -24.44 5.70
CA ARG A 8 10.32 -24.86 6.00
C ARG A 8 9.60 -23.73 6.73
N HIS A 9 8.65 -23.09 6.07
CA HIS A 9 7.79 -22.11 6.71
C HIS A 9 6.75 -22.82 7.57
N LYS A 10 6.68 -22.46 8.85
CA LYS A 10 5.64 -22.91 9.78
C LYS A 10 4.59 -21.78 9.86
N GLU A 11 3.31 -22.09 9.58
CA GLU A 11 2.25 -21.09 9.50
C GLU A 11 1.64 -20.76 10.87
N PHE A 12 2.51 -20.44 11.84
CA PHE A 12 2.07 -19.95 13.16
C PHE A 12 1.35 -18.59 13.10
N SER A 13 1.54 -17.85 12.01
CA SER A 13 0.89 -16.56 11.77
C SER A 13 -0.65 -16.64 11.72
N LEU A 14 -1.24 -17.82 11.47
CA LEU A 14 -2.68 -18.01 11.46
C LEU A 14 -3.27 -18.09 12.89
N ILE A 15 -2.48 -18.37 13.91
CA ILE A 15 -2.94 -18.45 15.30
C ILE A 15 -3.57 -17.13 15.75
N LEU A 16 -2.92 -16.01 15.42
CA LEU A 16 -3.41 -14.67 15.80
C LEU A 16 -4.76 -14.32 15.18
N PRO A 17 -5.00 -14.47 13.85
CA PRO A 17 -6.31 -14.21 13.28
C PRO A 17 -7.39 -15.16 13.80
N LEU A 18 -7.10 -16.43 14.05
CA LEU A 18 -8.05 -17.37 14.66
C LEU A 18 -8.40 -16.96 16.10
N ALA A 19 -7.41 -16.54 16.89
CA ALA A 19 -7.65 -16.02 18.24
C ALA A 19 -8.49 -14.74 18.20
N ALA A 20 -8.18 -13.81 17.28
CA ALA A 20 -8.94 -12.58 17.10
C ALA A 20 -10.39 -12.86 16.70
N LEU A 21 -10.64 -13.78 15.76
CA LEU A 21 -11.99 -14.19 15.37
C LEU A 21 -12.76 -14.80 16.56
N GLY A 22 -12.10 -15.64 17.36
CA GLY A 22 -12.70 -16.18 18.58
C GLY A 22 -13.08 -15.09 19.58
N VAL A 23 -12.17 -14.15 19.85
CA VAL A 23 -12.44 -13.02 20.76
C VAL A 23 -13.55 -12.13 20.23
N LEU A 24 -13.52 -11.79 18.93
CA LEU A 24 -14.57 -10.98 18.28
C LEU A 24 -15.94 -11.66 18.32
N PHE A 25 -15.98 -12.99 18.14
CA PHE A 25 -17.23 -13.75 18.18
C PHE A 25 -17.87 -13.73 19.58
N PHE A 26 -17.08 -13.90 20.66
CA PHE A 26 -17.60 -13.94 22.02
C PHE A 26 -17.71 -12.57 22.68
N PHE A 27 -16.90 -11.60 22.32
CA PHE A 27 -16.76 -10.32 23.02
C PHE A 27 -16.91 -9.10 22.11
N GLY A 28 -17.21 -9.26 20.82
CA GLY A 28 -17.33 -8.14 19.85
C GLY A 28 -18.46 -7.13 20.18
N GLY A 29 -19.41 -7.49 21.06
CA GLY A 29 -20.44 -6.58 21.59
C GLY A 29 -20.17 -6.11 23.01
N ALA A 30 -18.98 -6.35 23.57
CA ALA A 30 -18.67 -5.97 24.95
C ALA A 30 -18.51 -4.45 25.08
N ASN A 31 -19.10 -3.89 26.14
CA ASN A 31 -18.99 -2.49 26.48
C ASN A 31 -17.86 -2.26 27.50
N GLY A 32 -17.13 -1.15 27.30
CA GLY A 32 -16.05 -0.73 28.16
C GLY A 32 -14.77 -0.43 27.39
N LEU A 33 -14.29 0.79 27.48
CA LEU A 33 -13.16 1.31 26.72
C LEU A 33 -11.90 0.38 26.79
N PRO A 34 -11.48 -0.17 27.93
CA PRO A 34 -10.31 -1.07 27.97
C PRO A 34 -10.50 -2.35 27.15
N VAL A 35 -11.73 -2.91 27.13
CA VAL A 35 -12.04 -4.14 26.38
C VAL A 35 -12.05 -3.84 24.88
N VAL A 36 -12.70 -2.75 24.49
CA VAL A 36 -12.74 -2.28 23.08
C VAL A 36 -11.33 -2.01 22.55
N ILE A 37 -10.47 -1.35 23.33
CA ILE A 37 -9.06 -1.15 22.98
C ILE A 37 -8.35 -2.51 22.81
N GLY A 38 -8.52 -3.43 23.76
CA GLY A 38 -7.87 -4.75 23.71
C GLY A 38 -8.27 -5.56 22.49
N ILE A 39 -9.56 -5.56 22.13
CA ILE A 39 -10.09 -6.25 20.94
C ILE A 39 -9.50 -5.63 19.67
N ASN A 40 -9.51 -4.30 19.56
CA ASN A 40 -8.96 -3.60 18.37
C ASN A 40 -7.44 -3.82 18.24
N LEU A 41 -6.68 -3.81 19.31
CA LEU A 41 -5.25 -4.12 19.28
C LEU A 41 -4.99 -5.57 18.83
N LEU A 42 -5.76 -6.52 19.33
CA LEU A 42 -5.66 -7.91 18.91
C LEU A 42 -6.02 -8.06 17.42
N ALA A 43 -7.09 -7.42 16.96
CA ALA A 43 -7.49 -7.42 15.55
C ALA A 43 -6.42 -6.78 14.66
N LEU A 44 -5.84 -5.65 15.07
CA LEU A 44 -4.75 -4.98 14.39
C LEU A 44 -3.54 -5.92 14.20
N VAL A 45 -3.09 -6.56 15.28
CA VAL A 45 -1.94 -7.47 15.23
C VAL A 45 -2.26 -8.72 14.40
N ALA A 46 -3.49 -9.23 14.46
CA ALA A 46 -3.94 -10.35 13.65
C ALA A 46 -3.96 -10.01 12.15
N ILE A 47 -4.49 -8.85 11.78
CA ILE A 47 -4.50 -8.35 10.39
C ILE A 47 -3.07 -8.17 9.89
N LEU A 48 -2.20 -7.51 10.65
CA LEU A 48 -0.79 -7.34 10.29
C LEU A 48 -0.08 -8.68 10.10
N SER A 49 -0.25 -9.63 11.03
CA SER A 49 0.34 -10.97 10.93
C SER A 49 -0.06 -11.67 9.63
N SER A 50 -1.34 -11.60 9.26
CA SER A 50 -1.83 -12.19 8.02
C SER A 50 -1.37 -11.39 6.79
N ALA A 51 -1.34 -10.07 6.84
CA ALA A 51 -0.85 -9.23 5.73
C ALA A 51 0.62 -9.53 5.41
N PHE A 52 1.48 -9.65 6.43
CA PHE A 52 2.86 -10.10 6.26
C PHE A 52 2.96 -11.49 5.63
N SER A 53 2.06 -12.41 5.99
CA SER A 53 2.04 -13.75 5.41
C SER A 53 1.56 -13.73 3.96
N VAL A 54 0.56 -12.92 3.60
CA VAL A 54 0.10 -12.72 2.21
C VAL A 54 1.27 -12.25 1.35
N VAL A 55 1.97 -11.18 1.76
CA VAL A 55 3.12 -10.64 1.02
C VAL A 55 4.24 -11.67 0.90
N ARG A 56 4.57 -12.38 1.98
CA ARG A 56 5.58 -13.44 1.96
C ARG A 56 5.25 -14.56 0.96
N HIS A 57 3.99 -15.03 0.93
CA HIS A 57 3.58 -16.07 -0.03
C HIS A 57 3.54 -15.54 -1.45
N ALA A 58 3.06 -14.32 -1.66
CA ALA A 58 3.06 -13.65 -2.95
C ALA A 58 4.49 -13.47 -3.49
N ASP A 59 5.45 -13.08 -2.64
CA ASP A 59 6.85 -12.91 -3.00
C ASP A 59 7.51 -14.22 -3.48
N VAL A 60 7.26 -15.33 -2.77
CA VAL A 60 7.73 -16.66 -3.19
C VAL A 60 7.12 -17.08 -4.54
N LEU A 61 5.83 -16.83 -4.76
CA LEU A 61 5.16 -17.11 -6.03
C LEU A 61 5.72 -16.22 -7.15
N ALA A 62 5.91 -14.94 -6.87
CA ALA A 62 6.50 -13.99 -7.79
C ALA A 62 7.90 -14.43 -8.26
N HIS A 63 8.74 -14.82 -7.33
CA HIS A 63 10.09 -15.30 -7.63
C HIS A 63 10.08 -16.58 -8.51
N ARG A 64 9.14 -17.50 -8.27
CA ARG A 64 9.04 -18.74 -9.04
C ARG A 64 8.51 -18.57 -10.46
N LEU A 65 7.65 -17.59 -10.66
CA LEU A 65 7.04 -17.31 -11.96
C LEU A 65 7.93 -16.45 -12.85
N GLY A 66 8.86 -15.71 -12.21
CA GLY A 66 9.74 -14.78 -12.92
C GLY A 66 8.97 -13.59 -13.50
N GLU A 67 9.72 -12.66 -14.10
CA GLU A 67 9.14 -11.50 -14.75
C GLU A 67 8.54 -11.86 -16.12
N PRO A 68 7.38 -11.27 -16.51
CA PRO A 68 6.63 -10.21 -15.85
C PRO A 68 5.56 -10.70 -14.83
N TYR A 69 5.36 -12.00 -14.71
CA TYR A 69 4.27 -12.57 -13.91
C TYR A 69 4.51 -12.41 -12.39
N GLY A 70 5.78 -12.34 -11.99
CA GLY A 70 6.16 -12.15 -10.60
C GLY A 70 5.67 -10.83 -10.03
N SER A 71 5.99 -9.73 -10.68
CA SER A 71 5.55 -8.39 -10.27
C SER A 71 4.02 -8.26 -10.28
N LEU A 72 3.34 -8.89 -11.25
CA LEU A 72 1.88 -8.92 -11.31
C LEU A 72 1.26 -9.62 -10.10
N ILE A 73 1.75 -10.80 -9.72
CA ILE A 73 1.20 -11.55 -8.58
C ILE A 73 1.39 -10.79 -7.29
N LEU A 74 2.56 -10.20 -7.08
CA LEU A 74 2.85 -9.43 -5.88
C LEU A 74 1.89 -8.23 -5.79
N SER A 75 1.85 -7.39 -6.81
CA SER A 75 0.96 -6.22 -6.86
C SER A 75 -0.52 -6.60 -6.73
N LEU A 76 -0.96 -7.62 -7.44
CA LEU A 76 -2.36 -8.08 -7.38
C LEU A 76 -2.73 -8.61 -5.99
N SER A 77 -1.83 -9.33 -5.31
CA SER A 77 -2.08 -9.85 -3.97
C SER A 77 -2.27 -8.72 -2.95
N VAL A 78 -1.45 -7.67 -3.03
CA VAL A 78 -1.57 -6.47 -2.18
C VAL A 78 -2.84 -5.70 -2.49
N VAL A 79 -3.17 -5.51 -3.78
CA VAL A 79 -4.42 -4.84 -4.19
C VAL A 79 -5.65 -5.64 -3.76
N ILE A 80 -5.65 -6.97 -3.86
CA ILE A 80 -6.76 -7.80 -3.37
C ILE A 80 -6.94 -7.62 -1.86
N LEU A 81 -5.85 -7.58 -1.10
CA LEU A 81 -5.88 -7.30 0.34
C LEU A 81 -6.48 -5.92 0.61
N GLU A 82 -6.02 -4.90 -0.09
CA GLU A 82 -6.50 -3.51 0.03
C GLU A 82 -8.00 -3.38 -0.31
N VAL A 83 -8.41 -3.84 -1.49
CA VAL A 83 -9.81 -3.83 -1.94
C VAL A 83 -10.70 -4.58 -0.96
N SER A 84 -10.22 -5.70 -0.42
CA SER A 84 -10.97 -6.50 0.55
C SER A 84 -11.17 -5.75 1.88
N LEU A 85 -10.13 -5.08 2.38
CA LEU A 85 -10.21 -4.24 3.59
C LEU A 85 -11.18 -3.08 3.40
N ILE A 86 -11.01 -2.31 2.33
CA ILE A 86 -11.89 -1.17 2.00
C ILE A 86 -13.33 -1.65 1.85
N SER A 87 -13.58 -2.70 1.06
CA SER A 87 -14.94 -3.20 0.81
C SER A 87 -15.60 -3.76 2.07
N ALA A 88 -14.83 -4.44 2.95
CA ALA A 88 -15.35 -4.95 4.21
C ALA A 88 -15.79 -3.83 5.15
N LEU A 89 -15.01 -2.76 5.26
CA LEU A 89 -15.34 -1.59 6.07
C LEU A 89 -16.47 -0.77 5.46
N MET A 90 -16.48 -0.60 4.14
CA MET A 90 -17.57 0.08 3.43
C MET A 90 -18.92 -0.63 3.59
N ALA A 91 -18.93 -1.94 3.78
CA ALA A 91 -20.17 -2.70 3.96
C ALA A 91 -20.77 -2.58 5.36
N THR A 92 -20.04 -2.06 6.34
CA THR A 92 -20.43 -2.07 7.77
C THR A 92 -20.49 -0.72 8.44
N GLY A 93 -19.95 0.36 7.81
CA GLY A 93 -19.75 1.63 8.48
C GLY A 93 -20.43 2.84 7.86
N ASP A 94 -20.71 3.87 8.69
CA ASP A 94 -21.32 5.15 8.27
C ASP A 94 -20.34 6.05 7.49
N ALA A 95 -19.03 5.90 7.69
CA ALA A 95 -17.99 6.67 6.99
C ALA A 95 -17.71 6.15 5.55
N ALA A 96 -18.47 5.19 5.10
CA ALA A 96 -18.24 4.36 3.94
C ALA A 96 -18.00 5.07 2.59
N PRO A 97 -18.73 6.14 2.18
CA PRO A 97 -18.61 6.68 0.83
C PRO A 97 -17.24 7.28 0.51
N ALA A 98 -16.55 7.84 1.50
CA ALA A 98 -15.24 8.50 1.33
C ALA A 98 -14.04 7.58 1.61
N LEU A 99 -14.25 6.38 2.16
CA LEU A 99 -13.17 5.52 2.65
C LEU A 99 -12.14 5.17 1.57
N MET A 100 -12.59 4.87 0.34
CA MET A 100 -11.66 4.63 -0.77
C MET A 100 -10.78 5.86 -1.05
N ARG A 101 -11.38 7.03 -1.16
CA ARG A 101 -10.69 8.31 -1.37
C ARG A 101 -9.65 8.57 -0.28
N ASP A 102 -10.08 8.43 0.98
CA ASP A 102 -9.24 8.73 2.14
C ASP A 102 -8.09 7.72 2.29
N THR A 103 -8.33 6.45 1.94
CA THR A 103 -7.27 5.43 1.90
C THR A 103 -6.27 5.71 0.78
N LEU A 104 -6.73 6.03 -0.44
CA LEU A 104 -5.85 6.37 -1.57
C LEU A 104 -4.99 7.60 -1.26
N TYR A 105 -5.59 8.65 -0.72
CA TYR A 105 -4.87 9.85 -0.29
C TYR A 105 -3.84 9.52 0.79
N SER A 106 -4.22 8.74 1.79
CA SER A 106 -3.32 8.30 2.86
C SER A 106 -2.14 7.49 2.33
N ILE A 107 -2.37 6.57 1.39
CA ILE A 107 -1.29 5.78 0.76
C ILE A 107 -0.32 6.70 0.04
N ILE A 108 -0.81 7.66 -0.75
CA ILE A 108 0.07 8.64 -1.42
C ILE A 108 0.91 9.37 -0.38
N MET A 109 0.30 9.92 0.67
CA MET A 109 0.99 10.74 1.67
C MET A 109 1.95 9.91 2.54
N ILE A 110 1.55 8.71 2.99
CA ILE A 110 2.41 7.82 3.78
C ILE A 110 3.62 7.39 2.96
N VAL A 111 3.41 7.00 1.70
CA VAL A 111 4.52 6.52 0.85
C VAL A 111 5.42 7.68 0.45
N THR A 112 4.87 8.70 -0.22
CA THR A 112 5.69 9.75 -0.84
C THR A 112 6.23 10.76 0.18
N GLY A 113 5.49 11.05 1.23
CA GLY A 113 5.94 11.92 2.32
C GLY A 113 6.67 11.16 3.43
N GLY A 114 6.03 10.13 3.98
CA GLY A 114 6.52 9.39 5.15
C GLY A 114 7.65 8.42 4.81
N LEU A 115 7.36 7.36 4.05
CA LEU A 115 8.31 6.26 3.79
C LEU A 115 9.49 6.71 2.91
N VAL A 116 9.23 7.44 1.84
CA VAL A 116 10.30 8.06 1.01
C VAL A 116 11.12 9.01 1.86
N GLY A 117 10.48 9.92 2.60
CA GLY A 117 11.16 10.87 3.46
C GLY A 117 12.07 10.19 4.49
N PHE A 118 11.54 9.21 5.21
CA PHE A 118 12.29 8.46 6.21
C PHE A 118 13.44 7.65 5.58
N SER A 119 13.20 7.04 4.42
CA SER A 119 14.22 6.31 3.66
C SER A 119 15.38 7.20 3.23
N LEU A 120 15.08 8.36 2.66
CA LEU A 120 16.10 9.33 2.24
C LEU A 120 16.87 9.91 3.43
N LEU A 121 16.19 10.12 4.56
CA LEU A 121 16.84 10.58 5.80
C LEU A 121 17.81 9.52 6.33
N LEU A 122 17.36 8.26 6.47
CA LEU A 122 18.19 7.16 6.96
C LEU A 122 19.35 6.86 6.02
N GLY A 123 19.06 6.76 4.73
CA GLY A 123 20.05 6.49 3.71
C GLY A 123 21.10 7.60 3.60
N GLY A 124 20.65 8.85 3.56
CA GLY A 124 21.53 10.01 3.53
C GLY A 124 22.38 10.14 4.80
N ARG A 125 21.85 9.75 5.97
CA ARG A 125 22.61 9.71 7.22
C ARG A 125 23.70 8.61 7.22
N LYS A 126 23.38 7.45 6.60
CA LYS A 126 24.31 6.30 6.59
C LYS A 126 25.36 6.40 5.48
N PHE A 127 24.98 6.90 4.29
CA PHE A 127 25.79 6.87 3.08
C PHE A 127 26.13 8.27 2.54
N ALA A 128 25.72 9.36 3.22
CA ALA A 128 25.80 10.75 2.82
C ALA A 128 25.02 11.09 1.54
N THR A 129 25.27 10.40 0.44
CA THR A 129 24.56 10.53 -0.84
C THR A 129 24.24 9.16 -1.37
N GLN A 130 23.00 8.98 -1.84
CA GLN A 130 22.56 7.77 -2.52
C GLN A 130 22.14 8.09 -3.95
N TYR A 131 22.36 7.12 -4.84
CA TYR A 131 22.06 7.26 -6.27
C TYR A 131 20.82 6.48 -6.63
N VAL A 132 19.97 7.09 -7.44
CA VAL A 132 18.73 6.51 -7.93
C VAL A 132 18.71 6.64 -9.46
N ASN A 133 18.24 5.62 -10.16
CA ASN A 133 17.97 5.72 -11.59
C ASN A 133 16.77 6.65 -11.81
N LEU A 134 17.07 7.86 -12.22
CA LEU A 134 16.09 8.91 -12.47
C LEU A 134 15.03 8.51 -13.47
N ALA A 135 15.45 7.87 -14.54
CA ALA A 135 14.55 7.52 -15.64
C ALA A 135 13.48 6.56 -15.16
N GLY A 136 13.83 5.57 -14.33
CA GLY A 136 12.88 4.61 -13.74
C GLY A 136 11.90 5.28 -12.78
N VAL A 137 12.38 6.07 -11.80
CA VAL A 137 11.51 6.77 -10.85
C VAL A 137 10.55 7.72 -11.55
N LYS A 138 11.03 8.43 -12.58
CA LYS A 138 10.18 9.33 -13.38
C LYS A 138 9.02 8.60 -14.07
N GLN A 139 9.21 7.35 -14.52
CA GLN A 139 8.10 6.59 -15.13
C GLN A 139 6.95 6.35 -14.16
N TYR A 140 7.27 6.00 -12.91
CA TYR A 140 6.24 5.89 -11.87
C TYR A 140 5.51 7.23 -11.65
N LEU A 141 6.25 8.31 -11.48
CA LEU A 141 5.68 9.63 -11.20
C LEU A 141 4.86 10.18 -12.39
N ILE A 142 5.27 9.90 -13.64
CA ILE A 142 4.51 10.23 -14.86
C ILE A 142 3.15 9.51 -14.87
N ALA A 143 3.07 8.28 -14.35
CA ALA A 143 1.82 7.54 -14.29
C ALA A 143 0.99 7.94 -13.04
N ILE A 144 1.61 8.09 -11.86
CA ILE A 144 0.93 8.42 -10.60
C ILE A 144 0.30 9.80 -10.66
N PHE A 145 1.03 10.82 -11.13
CA PHE A 145 0.58 12.22 -11.07
C PHE A 145 -0.75 12.46 -11.78
N PRO A 146 -0.93 12.10 -13.06
CA PRO A 146 -2.21 12.29 -13.74
C PRO A 146 -3.33 11.45 -13.13
N LEU A 147 -3.07 10.22 -12.67
CA LEU A 147 -4.08 9.41 -12.03
C LEU A 147 -4.52 10.00 -10.69
N ALA A 148 -3.59 10.48 -9.86
CA ALA A 148 -3.92 11.14 -8.60
C ALA A 148 -4.79 12.39 -8.85
N ILE A 149 -4.45 13.20 -9.84
CA ILE A 149 -5.25 14.38 -10.20
C ILE A 149 -6.63 13.98 -10.72
N LEU A 150 -6.70 13.02 -11.65
CA LEU A 150 -7.97 12.59 -12.25
C LEU A 150 -8.91 11.95 -11.22
N VAL A 151 -8.39 11.14 -10.30
CA VAL A 151 -9.22 10.41 -9.34
C VAL A 151 -9.59 11.27 -8.12
N LEU A 152 -8.64 12.08 -7.62
CA LEU A 152 -8.76 12.73 -6.31
C LEU A 152 -8.97 14.26 -6.37
N VAL A 153 -8.66 14.92 -7.48
CA VAL A 153 -8.81 16.39 -7.60
C VAL A 153 -9.89 16.76 -8.60
N PHE A 154 -9.88 16.15 -9.77
CA PHE A 154 -10.78 16.50 -10.87
C PHE A 154 -12.28 16.39 -10.52
N PRO A 155 -12.74 15.44 -9.67
CA PRO A 155 -14.14 15.37 -9.27
C PRO A 155 -14.69 16.69 -8.72
N ASN A 156 -13.88 17.44 -7.97
CA ASN A 156 -14.29 18.72 -7.39
C ASN A 156 -14.52 19.83 -8.42
N ALA A 157 -13.98 19.69 -9.62
CA ALA A 157 -14.21 20.64 -10.72
C ALA A 157 -15.51 20.35 -11.49
N LEU A 158 -16.16 19.21 -11.20
CA LEU A 158 -17.40 18.83 -11.87
C LEU A 158 -18.64 19.42 -11.17
N PRO A 159 -19.73 19.65 -11.91
CA PRO A 159 -21.00 19.99 -11.30
C PRO A 159 -21.43 18.93 -10.29
N GLY A 160 -21.64 19.32 -9.03
CA GLY A 160 -21.97 18.41 -7.93
C GLY A 160 -20.78 17.87 -7.14
N GLY A 161 -19.53 18.22 -7.52
CA GLY A 161 -18.33 17.91 -6.74
C GLY A 161 -17.94 16.43 -6.71
N ASN A 162 -18.55 15.59 -7.55
CA ASN A 162 -18.27 14.15 -7.59
C ASN A 162 -18.55 13.56 -8.98
N PHE A 163 -18.09 12.33 -9.23
CA PHE A 163 -18.40 11.59 -10.46
C PHE A 163 -19.82 11.02 -10.44
N THR A 164 -20.48 11.05 -11.59
CA THR A 164 -21.60 10.14 -11.85
C THR A 164 -21.06 8.71 -11.99
N THR A 165 -21.93 7.70 -11.84
CA THR A 165 -21.53 6.28 -11.99
C THR A 165 -20.83 6.00 -13.34
N THR A 166 -21.32 6.59 -14.43
CA THR A 166 -20.71 6.42 -15.76
C THR A 166 -19.31 7.05 -15.81
N GLN A 167 -19.14 8.25 -15.24
CA GLN A 167 -17.84 8.93 -15.18
C GLN A 167 -16.86 8.12 -14.29
N ALA A 168 -17.31 7.62 -13.15
CA ALA A 168 -16.51 6.79 -12.25
C ALA A 168 -16.02 5.51 -12.96
N LEU A 169 -16.88 4.83 -13.69
CA LEU A 169 -16.49 3.65 -14.49
C LEU A 169 -15.53 3.99 -15.62
N LEU A 170 -15.67 5.15 -16.27
CA LEU A 170 -14.72 5.61 -17.29
C LEU A 170 -13.34 5.88 -16.68
N ILE A 171 -13.29 6.59 -15.55
CA ILE A 171 -12.03 6.85 -14.83
C ILE A 171 -11.41 5.53 -14.34
N ALA A 172 -12.20 4.59 -13.87
CA ALA A 172 -11.76 3.25 -13.52
C ALA A 172 -11.10 2.52 -14.71
N ALA A 173 -11.71 2.59 -15.88
CA ALA A 173 -11.15 2.01 -17.11
C ALA A 173 -9.83 2.69 -17.53
N ILE A 174 -9.75 4.03 -17.43
CA ILE A 174 -8.53 4.80 -17.71
C ILE A 174 -7.42 4.39 -16.73
N SER A 175 -7.73 4.26 -15.45
CA SER A 175 -6.78 3.86 -14.41
C SER A 175 -6.20 2.46 -14.67
N ALA A 176 -7.05 1.49 -14.98
CA ALA A 176 -6.64 0.13 -15.33
C ALA A 176 -5.79 0.09 -16.63
N ALA A 177 -6.18 0.85 -17.65
CA ALA A 177 -5.43 0.95 -18.90
C ALA A 177 -4.04 1.56 -18.69
N MET A 178 -3.92 2.60 -17.87
CA MET A 178 -2.63 3.22 -17.52
C MET A 178 -1.70 2.21 -16.84
N TYR A 179 -2.22 1.36 -15.94
CA TYR A 179 -1.43 0.29 -15.33
C TYR A 179 -0.96 -0.74 -16.36
N GLY A 180 -1.83 -1.12 -17.30
CA GLY A 180 -1.45 -2.00 -18.40
C GLY A 180 -0.32 -1.45 -19.24
N VAL A 181 -0.37 -0.15 -19.61
CA VAL A 181 0.71 0.53 -20.32
C VAL A 181 1.99 0.55 -19.48
N PHE A 182 1.89 0.89 -18.19
CA PHE A 182 3.04 0.90 -17.30
C PHE A 182 3.70 -0.49 -17.19
N LEU A 183 2.91 -1.56 -17.02
CA LEU A 183 3.43 -2.93 -16.99
C LEU A 183 4.16 -3.32 -18.28
N LEU A 184 3.65 -2.93 -19.45
CA LEU A 184 4.34 -3.17 -20.72
C LEU A 184 5.70 -2.46 -20.78
N ILE A 185 5.79 -1.23 -20.27
CA ILE A 185 7.05 -0.48 -20.16
C ILE A 185 8.00 -1.18 -19.20
N GLN A 186 7.53 -1.52 -18.01
CA GLN A 186 8.34 -2.14 -16.96
C GLN A 186 8.86 -3.52 -17.33
N THR A 187 8.03 -4.35 -18.00
CA THR A 187 8.33 -5.77 -18.19
C THR A 187 8.86 -6.13 -19.57
N ARG A 188 8.66 -5.28 -20.60
CA ARG A 188 9.05 -5.61 -21.97
C ARG A 188 9.90 -4.55 -22.68
N THR A 189 9.43 -3.30 -22.70
CA THR A 189 10.05 -2.31 -23.58
C THR A 189 11.21 -1.56 -22.95
N HIS A 190 11.21 -1.34 -21.62
CA HIS A 190 12.20 -0.52 -20.93
C HIS A 190 12.59 -1.09 -19.57
N GLN A 191 12.81 -2.40 -19.48
CA GLN A 191 13.17 -3.07 -18.22
C GLN A 191 14.40 -2.45 -17.53
N SER A 192 15.40 -2.04 -18.31
CA SER A 192 16.64 -1.43 -17.80
C SER A 192 16.43 -0.14 -17.00
N LEU A 193 15.29 0.55 -17.16
CA LEU A 193 14.99 1.75 -16.39
C LEU A 193 14.71 1.43 -14.90
N PHE A 194 14.28 0.22 -14.60
CA PHE A 194 13.85 -0.21 -13.26
C PHE A 194 14.91 -1.02 -12.52
N VAL A 195 16.00 -1.37 -13.20
CA VAL A 195 17.17 -2.06 -12.64
C VAL A 195 18.27 -1.03 -12.43
N TYR A 196 18.97 -1.15 -11.30
CA TYR A 196 20.21 -0.39 -11.05
C TYR A 196 21.38 -1.38 -11.09
N GLU A 197 22.18 -1.31 -12.14
CA GLU A 197 23.42 -2.06 -12.25
C GLU A 197 24.47 -1.36 -11.39
N HIS A 198 24.87 -1.97 -10.29
CA HIS A 198 26.10 -1.60 -9.60
C HIS A 198 27.25 -2.36 -10.25
N GLU A 199 28.34 -1.66 -10.59
CA GLU A 199 29.55 -2.23 -11.20
C GLU A 199 30.33 -3.17 -10.26
N ASP A 200 29.88 -3.39 -9.05
CA ASP A 200 30.48 -4.35 -8.13
C ASP A 200 29.71 -5.67 -8.16
N ASP A 201 30.22 -6.59 -9.01
CA ASP A 201 29.92 -8.03 -9.04
C ASP A 201 30.28 -8.73 -7.71
N SER A 202 29.75 -8.31 -6.60
CA SER A 202 29.73 -9.13 -5.40
C SER A 202 28.37 -9.81 -5.31
N ASP A 203 28.37 -11.06 -5.61
CA ASP A 203 27.31 -12.08 -5.70
C ASP A 203 26.49 -12.31 -4.40
N ASP A 204 26.37 -11.32 -3.51
CA ASP A 204 25.84 -11.53 -2.16
C ASP A 204 24.66 -10.65 -1.77
N GLY A 205 23.77 -10.27 -2.69
CA GLY A 205 22.82 -9.28 -2.23
C GLY A 205 21.44 -9.17 -2.83
N ASP A 206 20.91 -10.11 -3.57
CA ASP A 206 19.49 -10.10 -3.91
C ASP A 206 18.65 -10.55 -2.70
N PRO A 207 18.01 -9.64 -1.95
CA PRO A 207 17.14 -10.01 -0.84
C PRO A 207 15.85 -10.72 -1.28
N HIS A 208 15.57 -10.82 -2.60
CA HIS A 208 14.61 -11.76 -3.15
C HIS A 208 15.19 -13.18 -3.25
N HIS A 209 16.51 -13.39 -3.11
CA HIS A 209 17.08 -14.69 -2.83
C HIS A 209 16.80 -15.11 -1.38
N GLY A 210 15.53 -15.00 -0.97
CA GLY A 210 15.05 -15.80 0.16
C GLY A 210 15.39 -17.24 -0.16
N LYS A 211 15.95 -17.96 0.81
CA LYS A 211 16.27 -19.39 0.68
C LYS A 211 15.11 -20.10 -0.03
N PRO A 212 15.33 -20.87 -1.08
CA PRO A 212 14.26 -21.50 -1.85
C PRO A 212 13.32 -22.26 -0.91
N SER A 213 12.03 -21.93 -0.95
CA SER A 213 11.05 -22.60 -0.11
C SER A 213 10.95 -24.08 -0.45
N ALA A 214 10.86 -24.94 0.57
CA ALA A 214 10.68 -26.38 0.42
C ALA A 214 9.28 -26.76 -0.07
N HIS A 215 8.30 -25.86 0.06
CA HIS A 215 6.89 -26.12 -0.27
C HIS A 215 6.57 -25.82 -1.74
N SER A 216 5.52 -26.46 -2.28
CA SER A 216 5.08 -26.26 -3.68
C SER A 216 4.43 -24.90 -3.90
N SER A 217 4.32 -24.44 -5.16
CA SER A 217 3.57 -23.23 -5.50
C SER A 217 2.09 -23.33 -5.10
N ALA A 218 1.49 -24.50 -5.26
CA ALA A 218 0.11 -24.74 -4.82
C ALA A 218 -0.07 -24.55 -3.31
N TRP A 219 0.92 -24.95 -2.51
CA TRP A 219 0.92 -24.73 -1.07
C TRP A 219 0.96 -23.21 -0.74
N HIS A 220 1.84 -22.45 -1.40
CA HIS A 220 1.92 -21.00 -1.20
C HIS A 220 0.64 -20.28 -1.64
N THR A 221 0.05 -20.70 -2.77
CA THR A 221 -1.24 -20.16 -3.23
C THR A 221 -2.37 -20.45 -2.24
N ALA A 222 -2.46 -21.68 -1.73
CA ALA A 222 -3.47 -22.04 -0.75
C ALA A 222 -3.35 -21.21 0.54
N TRP A 223 -2.15 -21.06 1.10
CA TRP A 223 -1.93 -20.26 2.29
C TRP A 223 -2.12 -18.76 2.07
N LEU A 224 -1.77 -18.24 0.90
CA LEU A 224 -2.08 -16.87 0.51
C LEU A 224 -3.58 -16.62 0.57
N ILE A 225 -4.40 -17.51 -0.03
CA ILE A 225 -5.87 -17.41 0.00
C ILE A 225 -6.39 -17.52 1.44
N VAL A 226 -5.88 -18.46 2.24
CA VAL A 226 -6.28 -18.61 3.65
C VAL A 226 -6.03 -17.34 4.45
N HIS A 227 -4.84 -16.72 4.30
CA HIS A 227 -4.54 -15.47 4.98
C HIS A 227 -5.36 -14.28 4.48
N LEU A 228 -5.68 -14.21 3.17
CA LEU A 228 -6.61 -13.22 2.63
C LEU A 228 -8.00 -13.35 3.27
N ILE A 229 -8.55 -14.57 3.33
CA ILE A 229 -9.83 -14.84 3.98
C ILE A 229 -9.78 -14.47 5.46
N ALA A 230 -8.68 -14.77 6.17
CA ALA A 230 -8.50 -14.41 7.57
C ALA A 230 -8.52 -12.88 7.78
N VAL A 231 -7.81 -12.12 6.94
CA VAL A 231 -7.84 -10.65 6.97
C VAL A 231 -9.25 -10.13 6.78
N ILE A 232 -9.94 -10.56 5.73
CA ILE A 232 -11.31 -10.13 5.41
C ILE A 232 -12.24 -10.42 6.59
N SER A 233 -12.17 -11.63 7.16
CA SER A 233 -13.04 -12.06 8.25
C SER A 233 -12.79 -11.25 9.53
N VAL A 234 -11.53 -11.05 9.94
CA VAL A 234 -11.18 -10.25 11.10
C VAL A 234 -11.62 -8.80 10.91
N THR A 235 -11.33 -8.20 9.76
CA THR A 235 -11.71 -6.81 9.46
C THR A 235 -13.22 -6.62 9.50
N LYS A 236 -13.97 -7.50 8.85
CA LYS A 236 -15.44 -7.41 8.83
C LYS A 236 -16.04 -7.55 10.23
N MET A 237 -15.55 -8.49 11.03
CA MET A 237 -16.05 -8.67 12.40
C MET A 237 -15.60 -7.54 13.34
N ASN A 238 -14.45 -6.93 13.10
CA ASN A 238 -13.93 -5.83 13.91
C ASN A 238 -14.48 -4.46 13.54
N ALA A 239 -15.17 -4.32 12.39
CA ALA A 239 -15.54 -3.02 11.85
C ALA A 239 -16.36 -2.18 12.85
N THR A 240 -17.40 -2.73 13.44
CA THR A 240 -18.25 -2.06 14.45
C THR A 240 -17.49 -1.70 15.72
N THR A 241 -16.59 -2.58 16.19
CA THR A 241 -15.76 -2.33 17.37
C THR A 241 -14.71 -1.24 17.09
N LEU A 242 -14.21 -1.19 15.88
CA LEU A 242 -13.30 -0.12 15.43
C LEU A 242 -14.03 1.24 15.37
N GLU A 243 -15.24 1.28 14.80
CA GLU A 243 -16.05 2.50 14.77
C GLU A 243 -16.38 3.00 16.18
N GLN A 244 -16.74 2.08 17.09
CA GLN A 244 -16.95 2.42 18.50
C GLN A 244 -15.68 3.05 19.09
N LEU A 245 -14.50 2.46 18.86
CA LEU A 245 -13.24 3.00 19.37
C LEU A 245 -12.95 4.41 18.81
N LEU A 246 -13.15 4.59 17.51
CA LEU A 246 -12.91 5.88 16.84
C LEU A 246 -13.88 6.95 17.34
N SER A 247 -15.15 6.60 17.58
CA SER A 247 -16.15 7.52 18.14
C SER A 247 -15.82 7.94 19.57
N GLU A 248 -15.36 7.03 20.43
CA GLU A 248 -14.93 7.32 21.80
C GLU A 248 -13.77 8.33 21.86
N PHE A 249 -12.87 8.29 20.85
CA PHE A 249 -11.77 9.24 20.73
C PHE A 249 -12.11 10.48 19.89
N ASN A 250 -13.36 10.63 19.41
CA ASN A 250 -13.75 11.66 18.46
C ASN A 250 -12.82 11.71 17.24
N ALA A 251 -12.36 10.57 16.77
CA ALA A 251 -11.44 10.49 15.66
C ALA A 251 -12.13 10.91 14.35
N PRO A 252 -11.51 11.75 13.52
CA PRO A 252 -12.08 12.13 12.23
C PRO A 252 -12.26 10.89 11.32
N ALA A 253 -13.27 10.92 10.45
CA ALA A 253 -13.57 9.82 9.53
C ALA A 253 -12.36 9.42 8.65
N GLN A 254 -11.55 10.40 8.27
CA GLN A 254 -10.31 10.23 7.49
C GLN A 254 -9.27 9.35 8.19
N PHE A 255 -9.31 9.27 9.52
CA PHE A 255 -8.39 8.46 10.30
C PHE A 255 -8.54 6.96 10.02
N THR A 256 -9.75 6.50 9.68
CA THR A 256 -9.96 5.11 9.24
C THR A 256 -9.18 4.81 7.96
N GLY A 257 -9.23 5.70 6.97
CA GLY A 257 -8.44 5.56 5.74
C GLY A 257 -6.94 5.54 5.99
N PHE A 258 -6.46 6.38 6.92
CA PHE A 258 -5.06 6.38 7.36
C PHE A 258 -4.65 5.04 8.00
N LEU A 259 -5.47 4.49 8.90
CA LEU A 259 -5.20 3.19 9.52
C LEU A 259 -5.17 2.05 8.51
N VAL A 260 -6.13 2.02 7.58
CA VAL A 260 -6.16 1.03 6.50
C VAL A 260 -4.90 1.12 5.64
N ALA A 261 -4.53 2.33 5.22
CA ALA A 261 -3.31 2.56 4.44
C ALA A 261 -2.04 2.12 5.19
N LEU A 262 -1.94 2.45 6.47
CA LEU A 262 -0.79 2.07 7.31
C LEU A 262 -0.66 0.55 7.44
N LEU A 263 -1.80 -0.16 7.62
CA LEU A 263 -1.83 -1.62 7.70
C LEU A 263 -1.31 -2.27 6.42
N ILE A 264 -1.81 -1.80 5.27
CA ILE A 264 -1.48 -2.36 3.96
C ILE A 264 0.01 -2.11 3.63
N LEU A 265 0.49 -0.90 3.89
CA LEU A 265 1.85 -0.48 3.56
C LEU A 265 2.91 -1.01 4.53
N SER A 266 2.53 -1.51 5.71
CA SER A 266 3.49 -1.97 6.73
C SER A 266 4.44 -3.06 6.23
N PRO A 267 4.01 -4.14 5.56
CA PRO A 267 4.92 -5.17 5.06
C PRO A 267 5.90 -4.65 4.00
N GLU A 268 5.39 -3.91 3.01
CA GLU A 268 6.20 -3.35 1.92
C GLU A 268 7.14 -2.26 2.43
N GLY A 269 6.65 -1.39 3.31
CA GLY A 269 7.43 -0.31 3.91
C GLY A 269 8.64 -0.82 4.67
N LEU A 270 8.49 -1.87 5.47
CA LEU A 270 9.59 -2.49 6.22
C LEU A 270 10.61 -3.17 5.27
N GLY A 271 10.13 -3.82 4.22
CA GLY A 271 10.98 -4.39 3.18
C GLY A 271 11.83 -3.34 2.45
N ALA A 272 11.19 -2.25 2.05
CA ALA A 272 11.85 -1.14 1.38
C ALA A 272 12.85 -0.41 2.28
N LEU A 273 12.52 -0.15 3.54
CA LEU A 273 13.46 0.44 4.52
C LEU A 273 14.71 -0.43 4.71
N LYS A 274 14.54 -1.74 4.77
CA LYS A 274 15.66 -2.67 4.82
C LYS A 274 16.54 -2.55 3.57
N ALA A 275 15.96 -2.45 2.38
CA ALA A 275 16.70 -2.25 1.13
C ALA A 275 17.53 -0.94 1.15
N VAL A 276 16.96 0.17 1.66
CA VAL A 276 17.68 1.44 1.82
C VAL A 276 18.89 1.30 2.73
N LEU A 277 18.75 0.60 3.85
CA LEU A 277 19.87 0.36 4.78
C LEU A 277 20.97 -0.54 4.20
N MET A 278 20.66 -1.27 3.12
CA MET A 278 21.61 -2.06 2.32
C MET A 278 22.14 -1.30 1.09
N ASN A 279 21.91 0.01 0.99
CA ASN A 279 22.25 0.87 -0.15
C ASN A 279 21.53 0.51 -1.46
N GLN A 280 20.39 -0.19 -1.38
CA GLN A 280 19.56 -0.57 -2.52
C GLN A 280 18.37 0.40 -2.68
N VAL A 281 18.67 1.69 -2.81
CA VAL A 281 17.63 2.75 -2.84
C VAL A 281 16.71 2.59 -4.04
N GLN A 282 17.24 2.22 -5.21
CA GLN A 282 16.43 1.99 -6.41
C GLN A 282 15.32 0.96 -6.16
N ARG A 283 15.68 -0.13 -5.48
CA ARG A 283 14.72 -1.16 -5.10
C ARG A 283 13.63 -0.62 -4.16
N ALA A 284 14.04 0.15 -3.15
CA ALA A 284 13.08 0.77 -2.25
C ALA A 284 12.13 1.72 -2.99
N MET A 285 12.65 2.53 -3.91
CA MET A 285 11.82 3.45 -4.72
C MET A 285 10.88 2.68 -5.66
N ASN A 286 11.32 1.59 -6.27
CA ASN A 286 10.47 0.73 -7.09
C ASN A 286 9.31 0.13 -6.26
N LEU A 287 9.58 -0.33 -5.03
CA LEU A 287 8.54 -0.82 -4.11
C LEU A 287 7.56 0.29 -3.74
N PHE A 288 8.04 1.44 -3.32
CA PHE A 288 7.21 2.56 -2.88
C PHE A 288 6.32 3.10 -4.00
N PHE A 289 6.91 3.52 -5.11
CA PHE A 289 6.13 4.10 -6.20
C PHE A 289 5.32 3.04 -6.95
N GLY A 290 5.81 1.80 -7.02
CA GLY A 290 5.08 0.68 -7.57
C GLY A 290 3.80 0.39 -6.80
N SER A 291 3.86 0.39 -5.46
CA SER A 291 2.71 0.23 -4.58
C SER A 291 1.68 1.34 -4.80
N VAL A 292 2.09 2.61 -4.77
CA VAL A 292 1.19 3.75 -5.02
C VAL A 292 0.51 3.64 -6.38
N LEU A 293 1.28 3.32 -7.44
CA LEU A 293 0.74 3.19 -8.78
C LEU A 293 -0.26 2.03 -8.89
N ALA A 294 0.11 0.85 -8.37
CA ALA A 294 -0.76 -0.31 -8.37
C ALA A 294 -2.08 -0.03 -7.63
N THR A 295 -2.00 0.60 -6.45
CA THR A 295 -3.18 1.00 -5.67
C THR A 295 -4.09 1.92 -6.47
N ILE A 296 -3.63 3.07 -6.96
CA ILE A 296 -4.50 4.00 -7.70
C ILE A 296 -5.07 3.32 -8.94
N SER A 297 -4.24 2.55 -9.65
CA SER A 297 -4.62 1.99 -10.93
C SER A 297 -5.54 0.76 -10.87
N LEU A 298 -5.49 -0.02 -9.80
CA LEU A 298 -6.25 -1.27 -9.66
C LEU A 298 -7.32 -1.20 -8.57
N THR A 299 -7.07 -0.50 -7.45
CA THR A 299 -8.06 -0.36 -6.38
C THR A 299 -9.23 0.49 -6.82
N VAL A 300 -8.98 1.59 -7.54
CA VAL A 300 -10.06 2.45 -8.07
C VAL A 300 -11.04 1.65 -8.94
N PRO A 301 -10.62 0.92 -10.00
CA PRO A 301 -11.55 0.13 -10.78
C PRO A 301 -12.23 -0.97 -9.96
N ALA A 302 -11.51 -1.68 -9.11
CA ALA A 302 -12.07 -2.76 -8.32
C ALA A 302 -13.17 -2.29 -7.36
N VAL A 303 -12.89 -1.25 -6.55
CA VAL A 303 -13.85 -0.68 -5.60
C VAL A 303 -15.03 -0.02 -6.32
N THR A 304 -14.77 0.66 -7.45
CA THR A 304 -15.84 1.29 -8.25
C THR A 304 -16.81 0.24 -8.82
N ILE A 305 -16.30 -0.88 -9.32
CA ILE A 305 -17.14 -1.99 -9.80
C ILE A 305 -17.93 -2.60 -8.64
N ILE A 306 -17.30 -2.90 -7.50
CA ILE A 306 -17.97 -3.47 -6.32
C ILE A 306 -19.07 -2.51 -5.84
N ALA A 307 -18.79 -1.23 -5.67
CA ALA A 307 -19.75 -0.23 -5.24
C ALA A 307 -20.93 -0.09 -6.20
N THR A 308 -20.67 -0.13 -7.51
CA THR A 308 -21.72 -0.10 -8.53
C THR A 308 -22.63 -1.33 -8.45
N LEU A 309 -22.05 -2.53 -8.25
CA LEU A 309 -22.79 -3.77 -8.14
C LEU A 309 -23.58 -3.89 -6.83
N THR A 310 -23.07 -3.31 -5.75
CA THR A 310 -23.72 -3.32 -4.42
C THR A 310 -24.62 -2.13 -4.15
N GLY A 311 -24.68 -1.15 -5.09
CA GLY A 311 -25.46 0.07 -4.92
C GLY A 311 -24.89 1.06 -3.90
N GLN A 312 -23.62 0.91 -3.53
CA GLN A 312 -22.94 1.82 -2.60
C GLN A 312 -22.52 3.11 -3.30
N GLN A 313 -22.59 4.22 -2.58
CA GLN A 313 -22.11 5.51 -3.08
C GLN A 313 -20.62 5.68 -2.82
N LEU A 314 -19.91 6.30 -3.78
CA LEU A 314 -18.50 6.65 -3.65
C LEU A 314 -18.31 8.17 -3.73
N VAL A 315 -17.43 8.69 -2.90
CA VAL A 315 -16.94 10.06 -2.95
C VAL A 315 -15.47 10.05 -3.35
N PHE A 316 -15.12 10.75 -4.42
CA PHE A 316 -13.79 10.77 -5.00
C PHE A 316 -12.99 12.02 -4.65
N GLY A 317 -13.59 13.19 -4.75
CA GLY A 317 -12.89 14.47 -4.60
C GLY A 317 -12.35 14.72 -3.20
N LEU A 318 -11.08 15.11 -3.11
CA LEU A 318 -10.41 15.54 -1.88
C LEU A 318 -10.86 16.95 -1.46
N GLU A 319 -10.81 17.24 -0.18
CA GLU A 319 -10.99 18.59 0.33
C GLU A 319 -9.80 19.50 -0.06
N PRO A 320 -10.04 20.84 -0.14
CA PRO A 320 -9.00 21.77 -0.59
C PRO A 320 -7.65 21.65 0.14
N PRO A 321 -7.58 21.51 1.49
CA PRO A 321 -6.30 21.33 2.18
C PRO A 321 -5.57 20.04 1.76
N GLN A 322 -6.32 18.95 1.57
CA GLN A 322 -5.78 17.66 1.14
C GLN A 322 -5.23 17.73 -0.29
N MET A 323 -5.93 18.42 -1.22
CA MET A 323 -5.45 18.64 -2.58
C MET A 323 -4.12 19.40 -2.61
N VAL A 324 -3.97 20.42 -1.76
CA VAL A 324 -2.71 21.19 -1.65
C VAL A 324 -1.59 20.30 -1.15
N MET A 325 -1.81 19.53 -0.08
CA MET A 325 -0.80 18.65 0.50
C MET A 325 -0.38 17.55 -0.48
N MET A 326 -1.33 16.90 -1.16
CA MET A 326 -1.04 15.88 -2.17
C MET A 326 -0.25 16.46 -3.34
N SER A 327 -0.67 17.61 -3.86
CA SER A 327 0.04 18.26 -4.98
C SER A 327 1.46 18.65 -4.57
N ALA A 328 1.62 19.22 -3.37
CA ALA A 328 2.94 19.62 -2.84
C ALA A 328 3.89 18.42 -2.71
N VAL A 329 3.44 17.28 -2.18
CA VAL A 329 4.31 16.10 -2.01
C VAL A 329 4.66 15.48 -3.36
N LEU A 330 3.74 15.43 -4.33
CA LEU A 330 4.02 14.90 -5.67
C LEU A 330 5.00 15.80 -6.44
N ILE A 331 4.87 17.13 -6.32
CA ILE A 331 5.84 18.09 -6.87
C ILE A 331 7.19 17.93 -6.18
N LEU A 332 7.21 17.77 -4.85
CA LEU A 332 8.46 17.54 -4.11
C LEU A 332 9.15 16.25 -4.57
N CYS A 333 8.41 15.17 -4.87
CA CYS A 333 8.97 13.96 -5.48
C CYS A 333 9.69 14.28 -6.80
N GLN A 334 9.07 15.05 -7.69
CA GLN A 334 9.71 15.45 -8.95
C GLN A 334 11.01 16.24 -8.74
N ILE A 335 11.01 17.15 -7.77
CA ILE A 335 12.20 17.96 -7.43
C ILE A 335 13.28 17.07 -6.81
N SER A 336 12.94 16.25 -5.81
CA SER A 336 13.89 15.42 -5.06
C SER A 336 14.60 14.41 -5.96
N PHE A 337 13.89 13.86 -6.95
CA PHE A 337 14.44 12.92 -7.89
C PHE A 337 14.87 13.54 -9.23
N SER A 338 15.06 14.86 -9.32
CA SER A 338 15.44 15.51 -10.57
C SER A 338 16.90 15.29 -10.96
N THR A 339 17.80 15.09 -9.99
CA THR A 339 19.25 15.02 -10.19
C THR A 339 19.84 13.60 -10.03
N GLY A 340 19.06 12.60 -9.65
CA GLY A 340 19.53 11.23 -9.37
C GLY A 340 20.36 11.08 -8.11
N ARG A 341 20.53 12.16 -7.36
CA ARG A 341 21.27 12.18 -6.11
C ARG A 341 20.36 12.65 -5.00
N THR A 342 20.30 11.90 -3.91
CA THR A 342 19.48 12.23 -2.76
C THR A 342 20.33 12.36 -1.52
N ASN A 343 19.88 13.17 -0.56
CA ASN A 343 20.55 13.43 0.69
C ASN A 343 19.55 13.68 1.84
N VAL A 344 20.06 13.95 3.02
CA VAL A 344 19.25 14.16 4.24
C VAL A 344 18.22 15.29 4.08
N LEU A 345 18.52 16.36 3.34
CA LEU A 345 17.59 17.49 3.16
C LEU A 345 16.34 17.07 2.37
N ASN A 346 16.51 16.23 1.33
CA ASN A 346 15.38 15.68 0.60
C ASN A 346 14.46 14.90 1.56
N GLY A 347 15.04 14.02 2.39
CA GLY A 347 14.29 13.27 3.39
C GLY A 347 13.55 14.15 4.40
N ALA A 348 14.22 15.17 4.94
CA ALA A 348 13.60 16.10 5.88
C ALA A 348 12.44 16.89 5.25
N ALA A 349 12.58 17.34 3.99
CA ALA A 349 11.51 18.05 3.28
C ALA A 349 10.25 17.19 3.08
N HIS A 350 10.43 15.92 2.69
CA HIS A 350 9.30 14.95 2.59
C HIS A 350 8.63 14.73 3.95
N LEU A 351 9.41 14.53 5.02
CA LEU A 351 8.86 14.33 6.37
C LEU A 351 8.14 15.57 6.89
N ALA A 352 8.58 16.80 6.53
CA ALA A 352 7.87 18.03 6.88
C ALA A 352 6.46 18.06 6.25
N LEU A 353 6.32 17.69 4.96
CA LEU A 353 5.00 17.56 4.32
C LEU A 353 4.17 16.43 4.93
N PHE A 354 4.81 15.31 5.30
CA PHE A 354 4.11 14.23 6.00
C PHE A 354 3.58 14.66 7.37
N ALA A 355 4.36 15.43 8.13
CA ALA A 355 3.90 16.01 9.38
C ALA A 355 2.71 16.98 9.15
N GLY A 356 2.76 17.80 8.10
CA GLY A 356 1.62 18.62 7.67
C GLY A 356 0.38 17.80 7.35
N TYR A 357 0.55 16.68 6.65
CA TYR A 357 -0.54 15.73 6.39
C TYR A 357 -1.16 15.17 7.68
N LEU A 358 -0.33 14.74 8.65
CA LEU A 358 -0.85 14.26 9.94
C LEU A 358 -1.66 15.33 10.68
N LEU A 359 -1.28 16.60 10.58
CA LEU A 359 -2.08 17.71 11.12
C LEU A 359 -3.42 17.83 10.40
N THR A 360 -3.49 17.62 9.08
CA THR A 360 -4.78 17.70 8.33
C THR A 360 -5.72 16.55 8.65
N ILE A 361 -5.22 15.41 9.12
CA ILE A 361 -6.09 14.31 9.59
C ILE A 361 -6.68 14.61 10.97
N MET A 362 -5.96 15.37 11.80
CA MET A 362 -6.37 15.64 13.19
C MET A 362 -7.31 16.86 13.30
N LEU A 363 -7.48 17.62 12.22
CA LEU A 363 -8.38 18.78 12.13
C LEU A 363 -9.76 18.38 11.59
#